data_fa00b5e84c338fdee575c695feef4250
#
_entry.id   fa00b5e84c338fdee575c695feef4250
#
_cell.length_a   1.000
_cell.length_b   1.000
_cell.length_c   1.000
_cell.angle_alpha   90.00
_cell.angle_beta   90.00
_cell.angle_gamma   90.00
#
_symmetry.space_group_name_H-M   'P 1'
#
loop_
_entity.id
_entity.type
_entity.pdbx_description
1 polymer ?
#
loop_
_entity_poly.entity_id
_entity_poly.type
_entity_poly.pdbx_seq_one_letter_code
_entity_poly.pdbx_strand_id
1 'polypeptide(L)'
;MVKGVQRAKKWSRLDGKRSLSTAKWSLAGLRYQALILWRKNPLLSWTCLITLCVLLGANVALLTPIWSDRASTDGKQLSDFLNKDSKVDGAIANSLQLSRPVHILVMGSLGNYAATSDTMLLLRLNPDNQSIKVLSIPRDSMVVIPEVGLEKISLANTNGGPALATRVVSKSLNNVPIDRYVRITNDGLRELVNVLDGIEIFVPQEMAYQDSTQKLEIDLQAGWQTLDGDRAAQFARFQDKESGDLGRVQRQQLLIESVRDRLTNPAIIAHLPQLVGIMQKYVDTNLSPEEMLVLANFGAAIDPQNLQMVILPGNLSALSRDPSSYWLDPGGQDRVMSNYFGVNPAVGTPKVRSLASLTIAVQNASGEPNLSDRVVRKLKQQGLEKVSVISDWQDVQRQTEIIVQRGDFQAAADLQKVLGLGKMEYASTGDLNSQLTIRVGKDWSEQTPLSSN
;
A
#
# COMPACT_ATOMS: atom_id res chain seq x y z
N MET A 1 -6.09 2.42 -84.36
CA MET A 1 -6.90 1.33 -84.94
C MET A 1 -7.99 1.05 -83.89
N VAL A 2 -9.12 1.51 -84.19
CA VAL A 2 -10.29 0.91 -84.83
C VAL A 2 -11.18 0.21 -83.81
N LYS A 3 -12.29 0.87 -83.58
CA LYS A 3 -13.72 0.57 -83.61
C LYS A 3 -14.25 -0.15 -82.40
N GLY A 4 -15.23 0.27 -81.72
CA GLY A 4 -16.54 0.87 -82.16
C GLY A 4 -17.67 -0.06 -81.84
N VAL A 5 -18.68 0.47 -81.35
CA VAL A 5 -20.11 0.54 -81.67
C VAL A 5 -21.01 -0.10 -80.60
N GLN A 6 -21.73 0.74 -79.84
CA GLN A 6 -23.12 1.15 -79.87
C GLN A 6 -24.21 0.06 -79.97
N ARG A 7 -25.20 0.16 -79.09
CA ARG A 7 -26.69 0.37 -79.17
C ARG A 7 -27.40 -0.52 -78.17
N ALA A 8 -28.27 -0.08 -77.41
CA ALA A 8 -29.41 0.81 -77.34
C ALA A 8 -30.70 0.00 -76.97
N LYS A 9 -31.39 0.51 -75.95
CA LYS A 9 -32.87 0.52 -75.76
C LYS A 9 -33.70 -0.76 -75.92
N LYS A 10 -34.44 -1.13 -74.83
CA LYS A 10 -35.95 -1.13 -74.93
C LYS A 10 -36.59 -1.11 -73.55
N TRP A 11 -37.55 -0.20 -73.41
CA TRP A 11 -38.55 -0.09 -72.35
C TRP A 11 -39.61 -1.19 -72.53
N SER A 12 -40.14 -1.77 -71.46
CA SER A 12 -41.55 -2.12 -71.35
C SER A 12 -41.97 -2.18 -69.88
N ARG A 13 -43.04 -1.41 -69.60
CA ARG A 13 -43.87 -1.44 -68.40
C ARG A 13 -44.56 -2.79 -68.26
N LEU A 14 -44.88 -3.18 -67.02
CA LEU A 14 -46.25 -3.45 -66.55
C LEU A 14 -46.24 -4.02 -65.12
N ASP A 15 -46.91 -3.32 -64.26
CA ASP A 15 -47.91 -3.69 -63.26
C ASP A 15 -47.66 -4.85 -62.24
N GLY A 16 -47.61 -4.44 -61.01
CA GLY A 16 -48.57 -4.80 -59.98
C GLY A 16 -48.57 -6.21 -59.39
N LYS A 17 -48.02 -6.33 -58.21
CA LYS A 17 -48.72 -6.94 -57.05
C LYS A 17 -47.84 -6.83 -55.79
N ARG A 18 -48.38 -6.12 -54.80
CA ARG A 18 -47.84 -6.12 -53.44
C ARG A 18 -47.98 -7.53 -52.87
N SER A 19 -46.89 -8.17 -52.53
CA SER A 19 -46.86 -9.26 -51.55
C SER A 19 -45.92 -8.86 -50.41
N LEU A 20 -46.52 -8.76 -49.24
CA LEU A 20 -45.77 -8.62 -47.97
C LEU A 20 -44.97 -9.89 -47.75
N SER A 21 -43.67 -9.86 -48.08
CA SER A 21 -42.72 -10.89 -47.67
C SER A 21 -42.08 -10.46 -46.40
N THR A 22 -42.37 -11.16 -45.33
CA THR A 22 -41.74 -11.12 -44.02
C THR A 22 -40.22 -11.24 -44.19
N ALA A 23 -39.51 -10.12 -44.00
CA ALA A 23 -38.05 -10.12 -43.98
C ALA A 23 -37.58 -10.91 -42.76
N LYS A 24 -37.07 -12.13 -42.97
CA LYS A 24 -36.28 -12.83 -41.95
C LYS A 24 -34.97 -12.10 -41.80
N TRP A 25 -34.86 -11.28 -40.76
CA TRP A 25 -33.62 -10.68 -40.33
C TRP A 25 -32.72 -11.82 -39.85
N SER A 26 -31.65 -12.12 -40.57
CA SER A 26 -30.67 -13.06 -40.12
C SER A 26 -29.81 -12.38 -39.03
N LEU A 27 -29.55 -13.11 -37.96
CA LEU A 27 -28.66 -12.68 -36.86
C LEU A 27 -27.28 -12.16 -37.32
N ALA A 28 -26.84 -12.55 -38.51
CA ALA A 28 -25.60 -12.08 -39.16
C ALA A 28 -25.70 -10.63 -39.65
N GLY A 29 -26.87 -10.18 -40.16
CA GLY A 29 -27.09 -8.79 -40.60
C GLY A 29 -27.15 -7.81 -39.46
N LEU A 30 -27.71 -8.20 -38.32
CA LEU A 30 -27.73 -7.38 -37.10
C LEU A 30 -26.33 -7.19 -36.49
N ARG A 31 -25.49 -8.21 -36.53
CA ARG A 31 -24.08 -8.14 -36.09
C ARG A 31 -23.24 -7.17 -36.93
N TYR A 32 -23.47 -7.12 -38.22
CA TYR A 32 -22.72 -6.26 -39.14
C TYR A 32 -23.12 -4.78 -39.00
N GLN A 33 -24.38 -4.48 -38.79
CA GLN A 33 -24.86 -3.11 -38.54
C GLN A 33 -24.46 -2.59 -37.15
N ALA A 34 -24.44 -3.45 -36.13
CA ALA A 34 -23.95 -3.09 -34.80
C ALA A 34 -22.47 -2.73 -34.82
N LEU A 35 -21.63 -3.45 -35.57
CA LEU A 35 -20.20 -3.16 -35.72
C LEU A 35 -19.93 -1.82 -36.43
N ILE A 36 -20.76 -1.42 -37.37
CA ILE A 36 -20.63 -0.13 -38.09
C ILE A 36 -21.05 1.04 -37.21
N LEU A 37 -22.09 0.89 -36.38
CA LEU A 37 -22.54 1.87 -35.39
C LEU A 37 -21.52 2.05 -34.26
N TRP A 38 -20.86 0.97 -33.85
CA TRP A 38 -19.79 0.98 -32.85
C TRP A 38 -18.57 1.79 -33.31
N ARG A 39 -18.24 1.71 -34.60
CA ARG A 39 -17.08 2.38 -35.19
C ARG A 39 -17.32 3.88 -35.45
N LYS A 40 -18.60 4.33 -35.53
CA LYS A 40 -18.94 5.71 -35.84
C LYS A 40 -19.22 6.60 -34.62
N ASN A 41 -19.47 6.04 -33.46
CA ASN A 41 -19.77 6.78 -32.22
C ASN A 41 -18.97 6.21 -31.04
N PRO A 42 -17.74 6.68 -30.80
CA PRO A 42 -16.90 6.18 -29.69
C PRO A 42 -17.54 6.37 -28.31
N LEU A 43 -18.34 7.44 -28.12
CA LEU A 43 -19.05 7.69 -26.86
C LEU A 43 -20.10 6.60 -26.53
N LEU A 44 -20.82 6.07 -27.54
CA LEU A 44 -21.78 4.99 -27.36
C LEU A 44 -21.08 3.65 -27.05
N SER A 45 -19.89 3.42 -27.58
CA SER A 45 -19.11 2.20 -27.27
C SER A 45 -18.61 2.21 -25.84
N TRP A 46 -18.19 3.36 -25.32
CA TRP A 46 -17.73 3.53 -23.96
C TRP A 46 -18.86 3.40 -22.93
N THR A 47 -20.04 3.97 -23.20
CA THR A 47 -21.21 3.80 -22.32
C THR A 47 -21.70 2.36 -22.25
N CYS A 48 -21.70 1.62 -23.38
CA CYS A 48 -22.03 0.20 -23.39
C CYS A 48 -20.98 -0.65 -22.67
N LEU A 49 -19.69 -0.29 -22.77
CA LEU A 49 -18.62 -1.00 -22.06
C LEU A 49 -18.72 -0.76 -20.55
N ILE A 50 -18.97 0.48 -20.13
CA ILE A 50 -19.14 0.83 -18.72
C ILE A 50 -20.38 0.12 -18.13
N THR A 51 -21.51 0.14 -18.82
CA THR A 51 -22.70 -0.59 -18.36
C THR A 51 -22.52 -2.10 -18.34
N LEU A 52 -21.77 -2.66 -19.28
CA LEU A 52 -21.42 -4.09 -19.27
C LEU A 52 -20.47 -4.44 -18.13
N CYS A 53 -19.49 -3.59 -17.85
CA CYS A 53 -18.57 -3.75 -16.71
C CYS A 53 -19.30 -3.63 -15.36
N VAL A 54 -20.24 -2.69 -15.23
CA VAL A 54 -21.10 -2.55 -14.04
C VAL A 54 -21.99 -3.78 -13.85
N LEU A 55 -22.61 -4.29 -14.93
CA LEU A 55 -23.44 -5.49 -14.87
C LEU A 55 -22.64 -6.78 -14.59
N LEU A 56 -21.42 -6.90 -15.12
CA LEU A 56 -20.54 -8.02 -14.82
C LEU A 56 -19.94 -7.91 -13.42
N GLY A 57 -19.57 -6.71 -12.99
CA GLY A 57 -19.08 -6.44 -11.64
C GLY A 57 -20.11 -6.78 -10.56
N ALA A 58 -21.37 -6.41 -10.77
CA ALA A 58 -22.46 -6.75 -9.86
C ALA A 58 -22.63 -8.27 -9.67
N ASN A 59 -22.40 -9.08 -10.71
CA ASN A 59 -22.51 -10.53 -10.60
C ASN A 59 -21.32 -11.17 -9.87
N VAL A 60 -20.12 -10.60 -9.99
CA VAL A 60 -18.92 -11.08 -9.27
C VAL A 60 -18.99 -10.64 -7.80
N ALA A 61 -19.48 -9.45 -7.52
CA ALA A 61 -19.69 -8.91 -6.19
C ALA A 61 -20.63 -9.77 -5.32
N LEU A 62 -21.62 -10.41 -5.93
CA LEU A 62 -22.55 -11.36 -5.26
C LEU A 62 -21.85 -12.64 -4.75
N LEU A 63 -20.67 -12.96 -5.28
CA LEU A 63 -19.96 -14.21 -4.92
C LEU A 63 -18.97 -14.02 -3.74
N THR A 64 -18.39 -12.82 -3.57
CA THR A 64 -17.45 -12.53 -2.47
C THR A 64 -17.48 -11.07 -2.03
N PRO A 65 -18.59 -10.55 -1.49
CA PRO A 65 -18.67 -9.14 -1.08
C PRO A 65 -17.76 -8.86 0.12
N ILE A 66 -17.09 -7.72 0.09
CA ILE A 66 -16.32 -7.18 1.23
C ILE A 66 -17.08 -6.05 1.97
N TRP A 67 -18.26 -5.69 1.51
CA TRP A 67 -19.14 -4.68 2.11
C TRP A 67 -20.32 -5.30 2.88
N SER A 68 -20.96 -4.51 3.69
CA SER A 68 -22.02 -4.95 4.60
C SER A 68 -23.43 -4.87 3.99
N ASP A 69 -24.23 -5.90 4.26
CA ASP A 69 -25.70 -5.85 4.08
C ASP A 69 -26.42 -5.22 5.29
N ARG A 70 -25.67 -4.77 6.32
CA ARG A 70 -26.27 -4.13 7.50
C ARG A 70 -26.46 -2.64 7.29
N ALA A 71 -27.70 -2.19 7.34
CA ALA A 71 -28.03 -0.78 7.49
C ALA A 71 -27.48 -0.26 8.83
N SER A 72 -26.40 0.50 8.82
CA SER A 72 -25.90 1.21 9.99
C SER A 72 -26.04 2.72 9.80
N THR A 73 -26.31 3.40 10.91
CA THR A 73 -26.76 4.79 10.96
C THR A 73 -25.67 5.84 10.76
N ASP A 74 -24.40 5.44 10.56
CA ASP A 74 -23.26 6.35 10.50
C ASP A 74 -22.70 6.66 9.10
N GLY A 75 -23.45 6.31 8.04
CA GLY A 75 -23.06 6.56 6.64
C GLY A 75 -23.12 8.03 6.18
N LYS A 76 -23.08 9.01 7.09
CA LYS A 76 -23.25 10.42 6.75
C LYS A 76 -22.16 11.04 5.86
N GLN A 77 -20.93 10.58 5.94
CA GLN A 77 -19.83 11.27 5.24
C GLN A 77 -19.80 11.03 3.73
N LEU A 78 -20.02 9.80 3.25
CA LEU A 78 -20.05 9.53 1.81
C LEU A 78 -21.38 9.94 1.18
N SER A 79 -22.52 9.85 1.92
CA SER A 79 -23.82 10.33 1.45
C SER A 79 -23.86 11.84 1.28
N ASP A 80 -23.23 12.61 2.18
CA ASP A 80 -23.12 14.07 2.05
C ASP A 80 -22.19 14.45 0.88
N PHE A 81 -21.25 13.59 0.56
CA PHE A 81 -20.30 13.74 -0.52
C PHE A 81 -20.92 13.46 -1.91
N LEU A 82 -21.67 12.38 -2.04
CA LEU A 82 -22.34 11.99 -3.28
C LEU A 82 -23.65 12.77 -3.51
N ASN A 83 -24.26 13.33 -2.48
CA ASN A 83 -25.55 14.01 -2.53
C ASN A 83 -25.49 15.49 -2.90
N LYS A 84 -24.31 16.08 -3.13
CA LYS A 84 -24.22 17.51 -3.43
C LYS A 84 -24.71 17.87 -4.83
N ASP A 85 -24.77 16.89 -5.76
CA ASP A 85 -25.25 17.11 -7.14
C ASP A 85 -25.98 15.94 -7.80
N SER A 86 -26.31 14.86 -7.11
CA SER A 86 -27.16 13.80 -7.68
C SER A 86 -27.95 13.07 -6.58
N LYS A 87 -29.24 12.88 -6.83
CA LYS A 87 -30.11 12.00 -6.02
C LYS A 87 -29.66 10.54 -6.15
N VAL A 88 -28.58 10.19 -5.45
CA VAL A 88 -28.19 8.79 -5.27
C VAL A 88 -28.90 8.28 -4.02
N ASP A 89 -29.77 7.30 -4.18
CA ASP A 89 -30.58 6.72 -3.11
C ASP A 89 -29.70 6.29 -1.93
N GLY A 90 -30.13 6.61 -0.71
CA GLY A 90 -29.40 6.28 0.54
C GLY A 90 -29.07 4.78 0.72
N ALA A 91 -29.70 3.89 -0.07
CA ALA A 91 -29.40 2.46 -0.13
C ALA A 91 -28.01 2.17 -0.69
N ILE A 92 -27.49 2.99 -1.63
CA ILE A 92 -26.16 2.79 -2.23
C ILE A 92 -25.07 3.23 -1.25
N ALA A 93 -25.26 4.32 -0.51
CA ALA A 93 -24.30 4.78 0.49
C ALA A 93 -24.11 3.77 1.64
N ASN A 94 -25.17 3.07 2.05
CA ASN A 94 -25.11 2.03 3.08
C ASN A 94 -24.48 0.72 2.58
N SER A 95 -24.43 0.47 1.28
CA SER A 95 -23.80 -0.71 0.68
C SER A 95 -22.27 -0.58 0.53
N LEU A 96 -21.72 0.63 0.69
CA LEU A 96 -20.29 0.91 0.51
C LEU A 96 -19.48 0.87 1.84
N GLN A 97 -19.81 -0.05 2.73
CA GLN A 97 -19.09 -0.23 3.99
C GLN A 97 -18.33 -1.56 4.02
N LEU A 98 -17.11 -1.52 4.53
CA LEU A 98 -16.34 -2.72 4.77
C LEU A 98 -17.02 -3.55 5.87
N SER A 99 -17.40 -4.81 5.58
CA SER A 99 -18.21 -5.66 6.46
C SER A 99 -17.42 -6.63 7.32
N ARG A 100 -16.19 -6.91 6.92
CA ARG A 100 -15.29 -7.87 7.58
C ARG A 100 -13.84 -7.45 7.41
N PRO A 101 -12.94 -7.98 8.23
CA PRO A 101 -11.52 -7.80 7.98
C PRO A 101 -11.12 -8.33 6.59
N VAL A 102 -10.31 -7.56 5.85
CA VAL A 102 -9.81 -7.88 4.51
C VAL A 102 -8.29 -7.80 4.51
N HIS A 103 -7.65 -8.79 3.90
CA HIS A 103 -6.21 -8.81 3.70
C HIS A 103 -5.86 -8.55 2.23
N ILE A 104 -4.99 -7.58 2.00
CA ILE A 104 -4.60 -7.16 0.66
C ILE A 104 -3.08 -7.23 0.55
N LEU A 105 -2.57 -7.96 -0.45
CA LEU A 105 -1.16 -7.94 -0.80
C LEU A 105 -0.89 -6.82 -1.81
N VAL A 106 -0.13 -5.81 -1.40
CA VAL A 106 0.33 -4.74 -2.29
C VAL A 106 1.75 -5.02 -2.74
N MET A 107 1.97 -4.96 -4.04
CA MET A 107 3.27 -5.19 -4.67
C MET A 107 3.64 -4.02 -5.56
N GLY A 108 4.80 -3.42 -5.31
CA GLY A 108 5.38 -2.36 -6.14
C GLY A 108 6.53 -2.89 -6.98
N SER A 109 6.62 -2.50 -8.24
CA SER A 109 7.73 -2.83 -9.12
C SER A 109 8.29 -1.58 -9.82
N LEU A 110 9.61 -1.56 -10.02
CA LEU A 110 10.30 -0.46 -10.72
C LEU A 110 10.07 -0.47 -12.24
N GLY A 111 9.73 -1.64 -12.78
CA GLY A 111 9.50 -1.83 -14.21
C GLY A 111 8.03 -2.14 -14.51
N ASN A 112 7.81 -3.20 -15.28
CA ASN A 112 6.48 -3.70 -15.60
C ASN A 112 5.97 -4.66 -14.50
N TYR A 113 4.71 -5.06 -14.59
CA TYR A 113 4.08 -5.97 -13.61
C TYR A 113 4.70 -7.38 -13.54
N ALA A 114 5.46 -7.79 -14.55
CA ALA A 114 6.15 -9.09 -14.57
C ALA A 114 7.53 -9.04 -13.90
N ALA A 115 8.02 -7.84 -13.54
CA ALA A 115 9.29 -7.68 -12.86
C ALA A 115 9.24 -8.17 -11.40
N THR A 116 10.40 -8.24 -10.76
CA THR A 116 10.52 -8.48 -9.32
C THR A 116 9.72 -7.47 -8.53
N SER A 117 9.11 -7.91 -7.44
CA SER A 117 8.42 -6.99 -6.52
C SER A 117 9.43 -6.34 -5.60
N ASP A 118 9.69 -5.05 -5.82
CA ASP A 118 10.63 -4.27 -5.00
C ASP A 118 10.02 -3.83 -3.68
N THR A 119 8.70 -3.72 -3.63
CA THR A 119 7.90 -3.42 -2.44
C THR A 119 6.87 -4.51 -2.26
N MET A 120 6.77 -5.06 -1.05
CA MET A 120 5.74 -6.03 -0.69
C MET A 120 5.15 -5.67 0.67
N LEU A 121 3.86 -5.36 0.69
CA LEU A 121 3.13 -4.97 1.89
C LEU A 121 1.89 -5.87 2.03
N LEU A 122 1.72 -6.45 3.21
CA LEU A 122 0.46 -7.11 3.54
C LEU A 122 -0.37 -6.17 4.43
N LEU A 123 -1.52 -5.76 3.94
CA LEU A 123 -2.45 -4.89 4.63
C LEU A 123 -3.57 -5.71 5.25
N ARG A 124 -3.95 -5.39 6.48
CA ARG A 124 -5.21 -5.83 7.09
C ARG A 124 -6.05 -4.60 7.40
N LEU A 125 -7.18 -4.47 6.71
CA LEU A 125 -8.20 -3.48 7.01
C LEU A 125 -9.25 -4.15 7.91
N ASN A 126 -9.48 -3.59 9.09
CA ASN A 126 -10.40 -4.17 10.06
C ASN A 126 -11.49 -3.16 10.46
N PRO A 127 -12.74 -3.37 10.01
CA PRO A 127 -13.85 -2.47 10.33
C PRO A 127 -14.28 -2.53 11.80
N ASP A 128 -14.09 -3.68 12.49
CA ASP A 128 -14.56 -3.86 13.86
C ASP A 128 -13.90 -2.88 14.84
N ASN A 129 -12.64 -2.55 14.62
CA ASN A 129 -11.86 -1.65 15.46
C ASN A 129 -11.32 -0.43 14.70
N GLN A 130 -11.85 -0.18 13.49
CA GLN A 130 -11.47 0.97 12.66
C GLN A 130 -9.95 1.11 12.53
N SER A 131 -9.26 0.02 12.10
CA SER A 131 -7.80 0.02 12.00
C SER A 131 -7.29 -0.51 10.67
N ILE A 132 -6.13 0.01 10.27
CA ILE A 132 -5.33 -0.51 9.16
C ILE A 132 -3.98 -0.93 9.72
N LYS A 133 -3.63 -2.20 9.52
CA LYS A 133 -2.33 -2.75 9.89
C LYS A 133 -1.55 -3.14 8.65
N VAL A 134 -0.32 -2.67 8.55
CA VAL A 134 0.57 -2.87 7.41
C VAL A 134 1.80 -3.64 7.86
N LEU A 135 2.05 -4.77 7.24
CA LEU A 135 3.28 -5.54 7.40
C LEU A 135 4.15 -5.33 6.17
N SER A 136 5.28 -4.68 6.34
CA SER A 136 6.31 -4.60 5.30
C SER A 136 7.11 -5.90 5.27
N ILE A 137 7.14 -6.53 4.10
CA ILE A 137 7.86 -7.78 3.84
C ILE A 137 9.12 -7.42 3.06
N PRO A 138 10.32 -7.53 3.66
CA PRO A 138 11.56 -7.28 2.94
C PRO A 138 11.64 -8.16 1.68
N ARG A 139 11.92 -7.56 0.53
CA ARG A 139 11.92 -8.25 -0.78
C ARG A 139 12.91 -9.40 -0.87
N ASP A 140 14.00 -9.30 -0.08
CA ASP A 140 15.07 -10.29 -0.02
C ASP A 140 14.83 -11.38 1.02
N SER A 141 13.59 -11.48 1.58
CA SER A 141 13.18 -12.53 2.51
C SER A 141 13.31 -13.90 1.85
N MET A 142 14.08 -14.79 2.46
CA MET A 142 14.29 -16.15 1.97
C MET A 142 13.08 -17.02 2.31
N VAL A 143 12.44 -17.54 1.28
CA VAL A 143 11.22 -18.36 1.37
C VAL A 143 11.27 -19.51 0.36
N VAL A 144 10.48 -20.55 0.61
CA VAL A 144 10.34 -21.65 -0.37
C VAL A 144 9.27 -21.29 -1.40
N ILE A 145 9.69 -21.07 -2.64
CA ILE A 145 8.80 -20.86 -3.79
C ILE A 145 8.54 -22.22 -4.45
N PRO A 146 7.28 -22.65 -4.62
CA PRO A 146 6.95 -23.89 -5.32
C PRO A 146 7.61 -23.97 -6.69
N GLU A 147 8.17 -25.12 -7.02
CA GLU A 147 8.86 -25.45 -8.29
C GLU A 147 10.19 -24.71 -8.51
N VAL A 148 10.53 -23.70 -7.69
CA VAL A 148 11.77 -22.92 -7.78
C VAL A 148 12.75 -23.29 -6.65
N GLY A 149 12.25 -23.50 -5.45
CA GLY A 149 13.07 -23.81 -4.27
C GLY A 149 13.18 -22.64 -3.29
N LEU A 150 14.28 -22.63 -2.52
CA LEU A 150 14.57 -21.57 -1.55
C LEU A 150 15.14 -20.34 -2.26
N GLU A 151 14.36 -19.28 -2.33
CA GLU A 151 14.66 -18.06 -3.07
C GLU A 151 14.10 -16.82 -2.39
N LYS A 152 14.46 -15.62 -2.89
CA LYS A 152 13.95 -14.34 -2.42
C LYS A 152 12.45 -14.22 -2.75
N ILE A 153 11.65 -13.78 -1.78
CA ILE A 153 10.19 -13.66 -1.92
C ILE A 153 9.77 -12.77 -3.09
N SER A 154 10.58 -11.76 -3.43
CA SER A 154 10.33 -10.86 -4.57
C SER A 154 10.25 -11.58 -5.91
N LEU A 155 10.90 -12.75 -6.05
CA LEU A 155 10.87 -13.56 -7.26
C LEU A 155 9.56 -14.32 -7.46
N ALA A 156 8.72 -14.44 -6.43
CA ALA A 156 7.45 -15.15 -6.55
C ALA A 156 6.54 -14.51 -7.62
N ASN A 157 6.52 -13.18 -7.71
CA ASN A 157 5.75 -12.46 -8.73
C ASN A 157 6.29 -12.71 -10.15
N THR A 158 7.61 -12.73 -10.32
CA THR A 158 8.25 -13.00 -11.63
C THR A 158 8.00 -14.42 -12.11
N ASN A 159 8.01 -15.41 -11.20
CA ASN A 159 7.89 -16.82 -11.55
C ASN A 159 6.45 -17.30 -11.80
N GLY A 160 5.43 -16.63 -11.22
CA GLY A 160 4.05 -17.09 -11.38
C GLY A 160 3.01 -16.01 -11.11
N GLY A 161 3.38 -14.73 -11.29
CA GLY A 161 2.48 -13.59 -11.16
C GLY A 161 1.88 -13.43 -9.77
N PRO A 162 0.81 -12.64 -9.64
CA PRO A 162 0.19 -12.35 -8.35
C PRO A 162 -0.38 -13.59 -7.67
N ALA A 163 -0.83 -14.59 -8.43
CA ALA A 163 -1.37 -15.84 -7.89
C ALA A 163 -0.32 -16.66 -7.14
N LEU A 164 0.92 -16.72 -7.65
CA LEU A 164 2.02 -17.38 -6.95
C LEU A 164 2.51 -16.52 -5.79
N ALA A 165 2.66 -15.21 -5.99
CA ALA A 165 3.09 -14.29 -4.94
C ALA A 165 2.16 -14.32 -3.72
N THR A 166 0.83 -14.24 -3.91
CA THR A 166 -0.14 -14.33 -2.81
C THR A 166 -0.06 -15.67 -2.08
N ARG A 167 0.09 -16.78 -2.80
CA ARG A 167 0.23 -18.12 -2.23
C ARG A 167 1.51 -18.27 -1.42
N VAL A 168 2.64 -17.77 -1.94
CA VAL A 168 3.95 -17.81 -1.26
C VAL A 168 3.90 -16.96 0.00
N VAL A 169 3.40 -15.73 -0.07
CA VAL A 169 3.25 -14.85 1.10
C VAL A 169 2.33 -15.47 2.14
N SER A 170 1.14 -15.94 1.74
CA SER A 170 0.21 -16.62 2.66
C SER A 170 0.89 -17.77 3.40
N LYS A 171 1.52 -18.68 2.65
CA LYS A 171 2.20 -19.85 3.22
C LYS A 171 3.37 -19.49 4.14
N SER A 172 4.12 -18.46 3.77
CA SER A 172 5.26 -17.98 4.58
C SER A 172 4.82 -17.26 5.85
N LEU A 173 3.56 -16.79 5.92
CA LEU A 173 2.99 -16.03 7.04
C LEU A 173 1.82 -16.78 7.70
N ASN A 174 2.10 -17.99 8.18
CA ASN A 174 1.17 -18.82 8.96
C ASN A 174 -0.16 -19.10 8.24
N ASN A 175 -0.14 -19.20 6.90
CA ASN A 175 -1.31 -19.37 6.05
C ASN A 175 -2.36 -18.25 6.21
N VAL A 176 -1.92 -17.00 6.40
CA VAL A 176 -2.81 -15.85 6.43
C VAL A 176 -3.65 -15.81 5.15
N PRO A 177 -4.98 -15.67 5.24
CA PRO A 177 -5.79 -15.52 4.05
C PRO A 177 -5.45 -14.19 3.35
N ILE A 178 -5.27 -14.20 2.05
CA ILE A 178 -5.08 -12.99 1.24
C ILE A 178 -6.26 -12.90 0.29
N ASP A 179 -7.14 -11.92 0.52
CA ASP A 179 -8.40 -11.76 -0.21
C ASP A 179 -8.18 -11.12 -1.58
N ARG A 180 -7.31 -10.12 -1.64
CA ARG A 180 -7.07 -9.31 -2.82
C ARG A 180 -5.59 -9.00 -2.99
N TYR A 181 -5.22 -8.62 -4.21
CA TYR A 181 -3.89 -8.07 -4.49
C TYR A 181 -3.98 -6.74 -5.25
N VAL A 182 -2.94 -5.94 -5.12
CA VAL A 182 -2.72 -4.69 -5.87
C VAL A 182 -1.28 -4.69 -6.34
N ARG A 183 -1.06 -4.54 -7.65
CA ARG A 183 0.27 -4.29 -8.22
C ARG A 183 0.33 -2.90 -8.80
N ILE A 184 1.33 -2.12 -8.39
CA ILE A 184 1.55 -0.77 -8.89
C ILE A 184 2.96 -0.66 -9.46
N THR A 185 3.10 0.05 -10.57
CA THR A 185 4.40 0.38 -11.15
C THR A 185 4.93 1.70 -10.58
N ASN A 186 6.22 1.96 -10.78
CA ASN A 186 6.81 3.25 -10.42
C ASN A 186 6.11 4.43 -11.14
N ASP A 187 5.71 4.25 -12.41
CA ASP A 187 4.94 5.26 -13.14
C ASP A 187 3.57 5.50 -12.50
N GLY A 188 2.94 4.44 -11.96
CA GLY A 188 1.69 4.56 -11.23
C GLY A 188 1.84 5.39 -9.95
N LEU A 189 2.93 5.20 -9.20
CA LEU A 189 3.24 6.04 -8.04
C LEU A 189 3.44 7.50 -8.42
N ARG A 190 4.20 7.76 -9.51
CA ARG A 190 4.44 9.13 -10.01
C ARG A 190 3.14 9.84 -10.35
N GLU A 191 2.30 9.20 -11.14
CA GLU A 191 1.01 9.76 -11.56
C GLU A 191 0.06 9.95 -10.38
N LEU A 192 0.02 9.01 -9.43
CA LEU A 192 -0.76 9.15 -8.21
C LEU A 192 -0.36 10.43 -7.44
N VAL A 193 0.94 10.62 -7.20
CA VAL A 193 1.44 11.79 -6.47
C VAL A 193 1.17 13.07 -7.24
N ASN A 194 1.30 13.08 -8.57
CA ASN A 194 1.01 14.24 -9.40
C ASN A 194 -0.47 14.67 -9.32
N VAL A 195 -1.39 13.71 -9.36
CA VAL A 195 -2.84 13.99 -9.22
C VAL A 195 -3.20 14.48 -7.83
N LEU A 196 -2.42 14.09 -6.83
CA LEU A 196 -2.55 14.60 -5.47
C LEU A 196 -1.96 16.01 -5.26
N ASP A 197 -1.44 16.65 -6.32
CA ASP A 197 -0.73 17.93 -6.24
C ASP A 197 0.52 17.87 -5.34
N GLY A 198 1.21 16.74 -5.35
CA GLY A 198 2.36 16.48 -4.52
C GLY A 198 2.01 16.01 -3.10
N ILE A 199 3.03 15.55 -2.40
CA ILE A 199 2.95 15.09 -1.01
C ILE A 199 3.99 15.81 -0.15
N GLU A 200 3.63 16.18 1.07
CA GLU A 200 4.58 16.72 2.04
C GLU A 200 5.31 15.59 2.74
N ILE A 201 6.65 15.64 2.72
CA ILE A 201 7.49 14.61 3.33
C ILE A 201 8.74 15.22 3.97
N PHE A 202 9.13 14.65 5.09
CA PHE A 202 10.41 14.97 5.71
C PHE A 202 11.50 14.08 5.13
N VAL A 203 12.47 14.68 4.45
CA VAL A 203 13.65 14.00 3.91
C VAL A 203 14.72 14.00 4.99
N PRO A 204 15.07 12.84 5.60
CA PRO A 204 15.90 12.80 6.80
C PRO A 204 17.36 13.20 6.57
N GLN A 205 17.83 13.09 5.36
CA GLN A 205 19.21 13.46 4.95
C GLN A 205 19.24 13.81 3.47
N GLU A 206 20.27 14.49 3.03
CA GLU A 206 20.51 14.71 1.61
C GLU A 206 20.62 13.37 0.87
N MET A 207 19.92 13.25 -0.24
CA MET A 207 19.89 12.05 -1.06
C MET A 207 20.39 12.40 -2.46
N ALA A 208 21.66 12.10 -2.71
CA ALA A 208 22.30 12.30 -4.01
C ALA A 208 22.80 10.94 -4.53
N TYR A 209 22.31 10.54 -5.71
CA TYR A 209 22.73 9.29 -6.35
C TYR A 209 22.53 9.37 -7.86
N GLN A 210 23.49 8.89 -8.62
CA GLN A 210 23.41 8.85 -10.08
C GLN A 210 23.77 7.45 -10.59
N ASP A 211 22.88 6.88 -11.41
CA ASP A 211 23.11 5.63 -12.13
C ASP A 211 22.76 5.81 -13.60
N SER A 212 23.79 5.92 -14.42
CA SER A 212 23.65 6.10 -15.86
C SER A 212 23.07 4.88 -16.58
N THR A 213 23.24 3.67 -16.00
CA THR A 213 22.74 2.41 -16.56
C THR A 213 21.22 2.35 -16.44
N GLN A 214 20.69 2.78 -15.31
CA GLN A 214 19.24 2.84 -15.05
C GLN A 214 18.62 4.17 -15.38
N LYS A 215 19.40 5.14 -15.88
CA LYS A 215 18.97 6.53 -16.08
C LYS A 215 18.30 7.11 -14.83
N LEU A 216 18.85 6.78 -13.68
CA LEU A 216 18.37 7.24 -12.41
C LEU A 216 19.24 8.38 -11.90
N GLU A 217 18.61 9.50 -11.64
CA GLU A 217 19.20 10.64 -10.96
C GLU A 217 18.34 10.98 -9.76
N ILE A 218 18.93 11.01 -8.58
CA ILE A 218 18.30 11.35 -7.31
C ILE A 218 19.02 12.56 -6.78
N ASP A 219 18.27 13.64 -6.53
CA ASP A 219 18.76 14.89 -5.94
C ASP A 219 17.66 15.47 -5.05
N LEU A 220 17.68 15.10 -3.76
CA LEU A 220 16.74 15.57 -2.76
C LEU A 220 17.50 16.14 -1.56
N GLN A 221 17.19 17.38 -1.22
CA GLN A 221 17.76 18.03 -0.06
C GLN A 221 17.14 17.52 1.23
N ALA A 222 17.82 17.62 2.36
CA ALA A 222 17.27 17.30 3.67
C ALA A 222 16.20 18.31 4.11
N GLY A 223 15.26 17.86 4.93
CA GLY A 223 14.20 18.69 5.54
C GLY A 223 12.82 18.49 4.94
N TRP A 224 11.86 19.29 5.40
CA TRP A 224 10.48 19.28 4.91
C TRP A 224 10.39 19.84 3.49
N GLN A 225 9.76 19.10 2.60
CA GLN A 225 9.52 19.54 1.23
C GLN A 225 8.28 18.87 0.62
N THR A 226 7.66 19.56 -0.33
CA THR A 226 6.60 18.99 -1.15
C THR A 226 7.25 18.28 -2.34
N LEU A 227 7.06 16.97 -2.44
CA LEU A 227 7.55 16.15 -3.53
C LEU A 227 6.46 15.97 -4.58
N ASP A 228 6.77 16.27 -5.84
CA ASP A 228 5.99 15.85 -6.99
C ASP A 228 6.21 14.34 -7.27
N GLY A 229 5.56 13.80 -8.29
CA GLY A 229 5.67 12.39 -8.62
C GLY A 229 7.08 11.92 -8.93
N ASP A 230 7.88 12.72 -9.62
CA ASP A 230 9.27 12.37 -9.95
C ASP A 230 10.14 12.33 -8.69
N ARG A 231 10.03 13.34 -7.85
CA ARG A 231 10.78 13.42 -6.59
C ARG A 231 10.33 12.37 -5.58
N ALA A 232 9.03 12.06 -5.53
CA ALA A 232 8.50 10.96 -4.72
C ALA A 232 9.04 9.60 -5.17
N ALA A 233 9.15 9.39 -6.49
CA ALA A 233 9.77 8.18 -7.05
C ALA A 233 11.28 8.11 -6.75
N GLN A 234 12.01 9.23 -6.76
CA GLN A 234 13.39 9.30 -6.33
C GLN A 234 13.52 8.93 -4.84
N PHE A 235 12.69 9.50 -3.98
CA PHE A 235 12.67 9.21 -2.55
C PHE A 235 12.40 7.73 -2.26
N ALA A 236 11.44 7.12 -2.96
CA ALA A 236 11.12 5.70 -2.83
C ALA A 236 12.26 4.77 -3.26
N ARG A 237 13.07 5.19 -4.25
CA ARG A 237 14.12 4.39 -4.86
C ARG A 237 15.49 4.56 -4.21
N PHE A 238 15.70 5.66 -3.48
CA PHE A 238 16.98 5.92 -2.85
C PHE A 238 17.38 4.76 -1.93
N GLN A 239 18.62 4.37 -2.01
CA GLN A 239 19.21 3.35 -1.15
C GLN A 239 20.60 3.82 -0.72
N ASP A 240 20.74 4.12 0.55
CA ASP A 240 22.06 4.44 1.10
C ASP A 240 22.84 3.15 1.45
N LYS A 241 24.14 3.29 1.63
CA LYS A 241 25.02 2.16 1.92
C LYS A 241 24.87 1.63 3.35
N GLU A 242 24.40 2.47 4.27
CA GLU A 242 24.34 2.12 5.70
C GLU A 242 23.04 1.38 6.03
N SER A 243 21.91 1.91 5.59
CA SER A 243 20.59 1.33 5.88
C SER A 243 20.11 0.31 4.83
N GLY A 244 20.70 0.32 3.65
CA GLY A 244 20.42 -0.67 2.60
C GLY A 244 18.94 -0.78 2.24
N ASP A 245 18.46 -2.02 2.12
CA ASP A 245 17.05 -2.30 1.77
C ASP A 245 16.07 -1.94 2.88
N LEU A 246 16.48 -2.07 4.13
CA LEU A 246 15.65 -1.72 5.28
C LEU A 246 15.39 -0.21 5.36
N GLY A 247 16.37 0.64 5.03
CA GLY A 247 16.16 2.08 4.93
C GLY A 247 15.16 2.45 3.83
N ARG A 248 15.11 1.67 2.74
CA ARG A 248 14.08 1.83 1.71
C ARG A 248 12.68 1.54 2.28
N VAL A 249 12.51 0.53 3.12
CA VAL A 249 11.23 0.23 3.78
C VAL A 249 10.75 1.41 4.63
N GLN A 250 11.64 2.06 5.38
CA GLN A 250 11.30 3.26 6.16
C GLN A 250 10.81 4.40 5.26
N ARG A 251 11.50 4.66 4.14
CA ARG A 251 11.07 5.69 3.17
C ARG A 251 9.72 5.36 2.54
N GLN A 252 9.47 4.09 2.24
CA GLN A 252 8.15 3.65 1.73
C GLN A 252 7.04 3.86 2.76
N GLN A 253 7.32 3.68 4.05
CA GLN A 253 6.36 3.99 5.09
C GLN A 253 6.03 5.49 5.11
N LEU A 254 7.04 6.37 5.15
CA LEU A 254 6.84 7.81 5.12
C LEU A 254 6.03 8.25 3.89
N LEU A 255 6.29 7.62 2.74
CA LEU A 255 5.49 7.84 1.51
C LEU A 255 4.02 7.47 1.69
N ILE A 256 3.73 6.29 2.25
CA ILE A 256 2.37 5.82 2.49
C ILE A 256 1.62 6.77 3.44
N GLU A 257 2.27 7.21 4.51
CA GLU A 257 1.72 8.15 5.47
C GLU A 257 1.41 9.50 4.80
N SER A 258 2.34 10.03 4.02
CA SER A 258 2.16 11.30 3.30
C SER A 258 1.06 11.22 2.23
N VAL A 259 1.00 10.12 1.46
CA VAL A 259 -0.09 9.88 0.50
C VAL A 259 -1.43 9.78 1.21
N ARG A 260 -1.52 9.07 2.33
CA ARG A 260 -2.74 8.99 3.14
C ARG A 260 -3.18 10.37 3.60
N ASP A 261 -2.26 11.16 4.18
CA ASP A 261 -2.57 12.50 4.69
C ASP A 261 -3.09 13.41 3.56
N ARG A 262 -2.54 13.27 2.37
CA ARG A 262 -3.01 14.01 1.21
C ARG A 262 -4.39 13.54 0.74
N LEU A 263 -4.65 12.22 0.74
CA LEU A 263 -5.95 11.64 0.37
C LEU A 263 -7.08 12.02 1.33
N THR A 264 -6.78 12.29 2.60
CA THR A 264 -7.77 12.75 3.59
C THR A 264 -8.13 14.23 3.43
N ASN A 265 -7.43 14.98 2.59
CA ASN A 265 -7.72 16.38 2.32
C ASN A 265 -9.02 16.52 1.48
N PRO A 266 -10.03 17.29 1.92
CA PRO A 266 -11.27 17.48 1.16
C PRO A 266 -11.08 18.01 -0.27
N ALA A 267 -9.98 18.75 -0.54
CA ALA A 267 -9.68 19.24 -1.88
C ALA A 267 -9.45 18.11 -2.91
N ILE A 268 -9.08 16.92 -2.45
CA ILE A 268 -8.83 15.76 -3.32
C ILE A 268 -10.11 15.21 -4.00
N ILE A 269 -11.27 15.57 -3.47
CA ILE A 269 -12.58 15.20 -4.01
C ILE A 269 -12.69 15.55 -5.50
N ALA A 270 -12.19 16.71 -5.89
CA ALA A 270 -12.19 17.14 -7.28
C ALA A 270 -11.32 16.25 -8.20
N HIS A 271 -10.37 15.52 -7.64
CA HIS A 271 -9.42 14.66 -8.36
C HIS A 271 -9.85 13.18 -8.43
N LEU A 272 -10.97 12.79 -7.79
CA LEU A 272 -11.44 11.40 -7.79
C LEU A 272 -11.57 10.77 -9.18
N PRO A 273 -12.13 11.46 -10.22
CA PRO A 273 -12.20 10.87 -11.57
C PRO A 273 -10.82 10.57 -12.16
N GLN A 274 -9.83 11.42 -11.87
CA GLN A 274 -8.45 11.25 -12.32
C GLN A 274 -7.76 10.09 -11.59
N LEU A 275 -8.00 9.94 -10.28
CA LEU A 275 -7.51 8.82 -9.48
C LEU A 275 -8.04 7.49 -10.02
N VAL A 276 -9.31 7.40 -10.38
CA VAL A 276 -9.90 6.20 -11.03
C VAL A 276 -9.21 5.91 -12.35
N GLY A 277 -8.91 6.94 -13.17
CA GLY A 277 -8.18 6.79 -14.43
C GLY A 277 -6.75 6.23 -14.23
N ILE A 278 -6.04 6.68 -13.19
CA ILE A 278 -4.72 6.16 -12.82
C ILE A 278 -4.82 4.70 -12.38
N MET A 279 -5.79 4.38 -11.52
CA MET A 279 -6.00 3.00 -11.09
C MET A 279 -6.21 2.06 -12.26
N GLN A 280 -7.02 2.44 -13.24
CA GLN A 280 -7.26 1.63 -14.44
C GLN A 280 -6.02 1.45 -15.33
N LYS A 281 -5.12 2.41 -15.36
CA LYS A 281 -3.95 2.42 -16.25
C LYS A 281 -2.70 1.80 -15.60
N TYR A 282 -2.49 2.06 -14.32
CA TYR A 282 -1.23 1.78 -13.64
C TYR A 282 -1.35 0.81 -12.46
N VAL A 283 -2.55 0.27 -12.21
CA VAL A 283 -2.79 -0.71 -11.15
C VAL A 283 -3.35 -1.98 -11.75
N ASP A 284 -2.66 -3.09 -11.52
CA ASP A 284 -3.18 -4.43 -11.80
C ASP A 284 -3.67 -5.05 -10.49
N THR A 285 -4.94 -5.43 -10.47
CA THR A 285 -5.59 -5.91 -9.26
C THR A 285 -6.80 -6.79 -9.57
N ASN A 286 -7.19 -7.60 -8.60
CA ASN A 286 -8.45 -8.34 -8.63
C ASN A 286 -9.56 -7.67 -7.81
N LEU A 287 -9.35 -6.40 -7.39
CA LEU A 287 -10.41 -5.59 -6.78
C LEU A 287 -11.43 -5.15 -7.83
N SER A 288 -12.71 -5.20 -7.49
CA SER A 288 -13.74 -4.54 -8.30
C SER A 288 -13.70 -3.01 -8.07
N PRO A 289 -14.26 -2.20 -8.99
CA PRO A 289 -14.38 -0.76 -8.79
C PRO A 289 -15.13 -0.39 -7.50
N GLU A 290 -16.15 -1.14 -7.14
CA GLU A 290 -16.94 -0.95 -5.93
C GLU A 290 -16.08 -1.24 -4.68
N GLU A 291 -15.32 -2.36 -4.69
CA GLU A 291 -14.39 -2.69 -3.63
C GLU A 291 -13.32 -1.61 -3.44
N MET A 292 -12.82 -1.04 -4.54
CA MET A 292 -11.86 0.08 -4.49
C MET A 292 -12.46 1.31 -3.80
N LEU A 293 -13.73 1.65 -4.08
CA LEU A 293 -14.43 2.76 -3.42
C LEU A 293 -14.65 2.48 -1.93
N VAL A 294 -15.08 1.26 -1.57
CA VAL A 294 -15.22 0.84 -0.16
C VAL A 294 -13.91 0.98 0.59
N LEU A 295 -12.82 0.50 0.00
CA LEU A 295 -11.49 0.55 0.61
C LEU A 295 -10.95 1.99 0.72
N ALA A 296 -11.18 2.82 -0.32
CA ALA A 296 -10.79 4.22 -0.31
C ALA A 296 -11.55 5.01 0.77
N ASN A 297 -12.87 4.80 0.87
CA ASN A 297 -13.70 5.42 1.90
C ASN A 297 -13.28 4.97 3.31
N PHE A 298 -13.05 3.67 3.50
CA PHE A 298 -12.57 3.14 4.77
C PHE A 298 -11.21 3.75 5.15
N GLY A 299 -10.27 3.79 4.21
CA GLY A 299 -8.94 4.38 4.44
C GLY A 299 -8.97 5.86 4.80
N ALA A 300 -9.85 6.64 4.13
CA ALA A 300 -10.02 8.07 4.41
C ALA A 300 -10.64 8.35 5.78
N ALA A 301 -11.46 7.43 6.30
CA ALA A 301 -12.13 7.57 7.61
C ALA A 301 -11.25 7.11 8.79
N ILE A 302 -10.10 6.48 8.55
CA ILE A 302 -9.24 5.94 9.61
C ILE A 302 -8.49 7.07 10.33
N ASP A 303 -8.56 7.05 11.66
CA ASP A 303 -7.72 7.90 12.50
C ASP A 303 -6.23 7.56 12.23
N PRO A 304 -5.35 8.56 12.04
CA PRO A 304 -3.92 8.35 11.90
C PRO A 304 -3.30 7.39 12.93
N GLN A 305 -3.76 7.42 14.17
CA GLN A 305 -3.28 6.55 15.24
C GLN A 305 -3.65 5.07 15.04
N ASN A 306 -4.66 4.79 14.23
CA ASN A 306 -5.13 3.44 13.91
C ASN A 306 -4.47 2.86 12.65
N LEU A 307 -3.63 3.63 11.96
CA LEU A 307 -2.72 3.14 10.93
C LEU A 307 -1.41 2.69 11.59
N GLN A 308 -1.13 1.41 11.57
CA GLN A 308 0.05 0.83 12.21
C GLN A 308 0.88 0.07 11.20
N MET A 309 2.17 0.32 11.14
CA MET A 309 3.09 -0.37 10.22
C MET A 309 4.25 -0.99 10.98
N VAL A 310 4.59 -2.22 10.63
CA VAL A 310 5.76 -2.95 11.16
C VAL A 310 6.49 -3.66 10.03
N ILE A 311 7.77 -3.96 10.27
CA ILE A 311 8.58 -4.79 9.38
C ILE A 311 8.45 -6.24 9.84
N LEU A 312 8.37 -7.17 8.88
CA LEU A 312 8.43 -8.60 9.15
C LEU A 312 9.75 -8.93 9.86
N PRO A 313 9.70 -9.50 11.07
CA PRO A 313 10.91 -9.76 11.84
C PRO A 313 11.84 -10.77 11.19
N GLY A 314 13.13 -10.45 11.18
CA GLY A 314 14.19 -11.27 10.60
C GLY A 314 15.55 -10.59 10.71
N ASN A 315 16.58 -11.18 10.13
CA ASN A 315 17.94 -10.65 10.15
C ASN A 315 18.63 -10.85 8.79
N LEU A 316 19.48 -9.91 8.42
CA LEU A 316 20.44 -10.12 7.33
C LEU A 316 21.46 -11.18 7.75
N SER A 317 21.77 -12.09 6.85
CA SER A 317 22.74 -13.14 7.15
C SER A 317 24.14 -12.77 6.66
N ALA A 318 25.04 -12.50 7.58
CA ALA A 318 26.47 -12.32 7.28
C ALA A 318 27.15 -13.63 6.80
N LEU A 319 26.53 -14.79 7.02
CA LEU A 319 27.06 -16.11 6.68
C LEU A 319 26.54 -16.68 5.35
N SER A 320 25.59 -16.00 4.70
CA SER A 320 25.05 -16.41 3.42
C SER A 320 26.00 -16.09 2.27
N ARG A 321 25.94 -16.88 1.18
CA ARG A 321 26.60 -16.54 -0.09
C ARG A 321 26.14 -15.22 -0.67
N ASP A 322 24.91 -14.80 -0.35
CA ASP A 322 24.35 -13.49 -0.66
C ASP A 322 24.10 -12.72 0.66
N PRO A 323 24.97 -11.74 1.00
CA PRO A 323 24.83 -10.94 2.22
C PRO A 323 23.52 -10.14 2.29
N SER A 324 22.83 -9.93 1.17
CA SER A 324 21.54 -9.25 1.12
C SER A 324 20.37 -10.15 1.55
N SER A 325 20.59 -11.46 1.70
CA SER A 325 19.53 -12.41 2.09
C SER A 325 18.97 -12.09 3.48
N TYR A 326 17.63 -11.96 3.56
CA TYR A 326 16.91 -11.69 4.78
C TYR A 326 16.23 -12.96 5.31
N TRP A 327 16.66 -13.41 6.48
CA TRP A 327 16.17 -14.63 7.11
C TRP A 327 15.13 -14.30 8.17
N LEU A 328 13.94 -14.88 8.04
CA LEU A 328 12.81 -14.63 8.92
C LEU A 328 13.10 -15.14 10.35
N ASP A 329 12.66 -14.38 11.37
CA ASP A 329 12.61 -14.82 12.77
C ASP A 329 11.26 -15.48 13.04
N PRO A 330 11.14 -16.82 13.15
CA PRO A 330 9.87 -17.48 13.32
C PRO A 330 9.09 -16.99 14.54
N GLY A 331 9.77 -16.76 15.67
CA GLY A 331 9.13 -16.27 16.89
C GLY A 331 8.64 -14.83 16.77
N GLY A 332 9.39 -13.96 16.07
CA GLY A 332 8.97 -12.61 15.74
C GLY A 332 7.80 -12.58 14.77
N GLN A 333 7.87 -13.41 13.74
CA GLN A 333 6.79 -13.59 12.78
C GLN A 333 5.50 -14.03 13.48
N ASP A 334 5.52 -15.06 14.33
CA ASP A 334 4.35 -15.52 15.06
C ASP A 334 3.73 -14.42 15.93
N ARG A 335 4.55 -13.60 16.59
CA ARG A 335 4.06 -12.46 17.37
C ARG A 335 3.34 -11.42 16.49
N VAL A 336 3.93 -11.07 15.36
CA VAL A 336 3.34 -10.10 14.42
C VAL A 336 2.05 -10.68 13.83
N MET A 337 2.06 -11.92 13.35
CA MET A 337 0.89 -12.54 12.74
C MET A 337 -0.27 -12.69 13.75
N SER A 338 0.02 -13.04 15.00
CA SER A 338 -0.99 -13.13 16.05
C SER A 338 -1.56 -11.76 16.43
N ASN A 339 -0.70 -10.78 16.72
CA ASN A 339 -1.12 -9.49 17.26
C ASN A 339 -1.69 -8.53 16.19
N TYR A 340 -1.14 -8.59 14.98
CA TYR A 340 -1.57 -7.69 13.89
C TYR A 340 -2.63 -8.30 13.00
N PHE A 341 -2.48 -9.59 12.67
CA PHE A 341 -3.32 -10.23 11.67
C PHE A 341 -4.35 -11.19 12.27
N GLY A 342 -4.28 -11.46 13.57
CA GLY A 342 -5.20 -12.37 14.26
C GLY A 342 -5.07 -13.82 13.79
N VAL A 343 -3.89 -14.19 13.29
CA VAL A 343 -3.59 -15.54 12.80
C VAL A 343 -2.86 -16.30 13.88
N ASN A 344 -3.31 -17.52 14.17
CA ASN A 344 -2.67 -18.36 15.17
C ASN A 344 -1.21 -18.65 14.83
N PRO A 345 -0.32 -18.70 15.82
CA PRO A 345 1.07 -19.04 15.60
C PRO A 345 1.21 -20.44 14.99
N ALA A 346 2.22 -20.58 14.13
CA ALA A 346 2.52 -21.87 13.49
C ALA A 346 2.98 -22.92 14.50
N VAL A 347 3.66 -22.50 15.57
CA VAL A 347 4.21 -23.38 16.63
C VAL A 347 3.98 -22.74 18.00
N GLY A 348 2.94 -23.21 18.71
CA GLY A 348 2.68 -22.81 20.09
C GLY A 348 2.34 -21.32 20.31
N THR A 349 2.27 -20.91 21.58
CA THR A 349 2.09 -19.50 21.94
C THR A 349 3.39 -18.72 21.72
N PRO A 350 3.36 -17.54 21.08
CA PRO A 350 4.56 -16.73 20.90
C PRO A 350 5.22 -16.45 22.25
N LYS A 351 6.50 -16.82 22.39
CA LYS A 351 7.23 -16.53 23.62
C LYS A 351 7.46 -15.04 23.73
N VAL A 352 6.90 -14.42 24.78
CA VAL A 352 7.17 -13.01 25.10
C VAL A 352 8.66 -12.86 25.41
N ARG A 353 9.33 -11.98 24.70
CA ARG A 353 10.74 -11.66 24.99
C ARG A 353 10.80 -10.73 26.20
N SER A 354 11.71 -11.02 27.12
CA SER A 354 11.96 -10.11 28.25
C SER A 354 12.61 -8.83 27.73
N LEU A 355 12.27 -7.69 28.30
CA LEU A 355 12.83 -6.39 27.92
C LEU A 355 14.36 -6.38 27.96
N ALA A 356 14.99 -7.02 28.96
CA ALA A 356 16.43 -7.14 29.08
C ALA A 356 17.12 -7.91 27.94
N SER A 357 16.36 -8.73 27.18
CA SER A 357 16.91 -9.49 26.06
C SER A 357 16.95 -8.71 24.74
N LEU A 358 16.23 -7.60 24.65
CA LEU A 358 16.08 -6.81 23.42
C LEU A 358 17.23 -5.83 23.23
N THR A 359 17.56 -5.55 21.97
CA THR A 359 18.37 -4.39 21.60
C THR A 359 17.46 -3.16 21.47
N ILE A 360 17.89 -2.08 22.11
CA ILE A 360 17.15 -0.82 22.17
C ILE A 360 18.06 0.29 21.64
N ALA A 361 17.64 0.99 20.61
CA ALA A 361 18.30 2.20 20.14
C ALA A 361 17.72 3.42 20.86
N VAL A 362 18.57 4.41 21.13
CA VAL A 362 18.15 5.70 21.67
C VAL A 362 18.58 6.79 20.70
N GLN A 363 17.60 7.55 20.23
CA GLN A 363 17.73 8.64 19.28
C GLN A 363 17.29 9.94 19.93
N ASN A 364 18.14 10.96 19.90
CA ASN A 364 17.77 12.27 20.44
C ASN A 364 16.97 13.07 19.40
N ALA A 365 15.78 13.50 19.78
CA ALA A 365 14.90 14.40 19.03
C ALA A 365 14.49 15.63 19.86
N SER A 366 15.19 15.91 20.96
CA SER A 366 14.84 17.05 21.83
C SER A 366 15.54 18.36 21.42
N GLY A 367 16.62 18.27 20.64
CA GLY A 367 17.54 19.36 20.37
C GLY A 367 18.50 19.65 21.54
N GLU A 368 18.43 18.91 22.65
CA GLU A 368 19.33 19.06 23.79
C GLU A 368 20.59 18.19 23.63
N PRO A 369 21.80 18.75 23.69
CA PRO A 369 23.02 17.98 23.50
C PRO A 369 23.19 16.83 24.52
N ASN A 370 23.68 15.68 24.05
CA ASN A 370 24.01 14.49 24.86
C ASN A 370 22.84 13.91 25.68
N LEU A 371 21.58 14.20 25.29
CA LEU A 371 20.42 13.67 26.00
C LEU A 371 20.30 12.15 25.82
N SER A 372 20.54 11.62 24.61
CA SER A 372 20.57 10.18 24.33
C SER A 372 21.55 9.42 25.23
N ASP A 373 22.75 9.96 25.48
CA ASP A 373 23.72 9.33 26.37
C ASP A 373 23.24 9.26 27.83
N ARG A 374 22.55 10.30 28.30
CA ARG A 374 21.94 10.31 29.64
C ARG A 374 20.86 9.25 29.77
N VAL A 375 20.00 9.12 28.75
CA VAL A 375 18.95 8.10 28.69
C VAL A 375 19.56 6.70 28.70
N VAL A 376 20.57 6.44 27.86
CA VAL A 376 21.28 5.14 27.81
C VAL A 376 21.88 4.79 29.16
N ARG A 377 22.57 5.74 29.84
CA ARG A 377 23.09 5.50 31.20
C ARG A 377 22.02 5.12 32.19
N LYS A 378 20.87 5.84 32.19
CA LYS A 378 19.74 5.54 33.06
C LYS A 378 19.18 4.15 32.81
N LEU A 379 19.00 3.73 31.54
CA LEU A 379 18.48 2.42 31.18
C LEU A 379 19.46 1.28 31.58
N LYS A 380 20.77 1.50 31.40
CA LYS A 380 21.78 0.52 31.85
C LYS A 380 21.80 0.36 33.37
N GLN A 381 21.62 1.43 34.14
CA GLN A 381 21.47 1.35 35.60
C GLN A 381 20.23 0.55 36.03
N GLN A 382 19.23 0.45 35.18
CA GLN A 382 18.02 -0.36 35.39
C GLN A 382 18.15 -1.81 34.85
N GLY A 383 19.36 -2.23 34.46
CA GLY A 383 19.67 -3.60 34.00
C GLY A 383 19.40 -3.86 32.52
N LEU A 384 19.23 -2.83 31.71
CA LEU A 384 19.08 -2.97 30.26
C LEU A 384 20.44 -2.80 29.58
N GLU A 385 21.16 -3.91 29.41
CA GLU A 385 22.55 -3.90 28.90
C GLU A 385 22.65 -3.58 27.41
N LYS A 386 21.67 -4.01 26.59
CA LYS A 386 21.70 -3.91 25.13
C LYS A 386 21.08 -2.60 24.64
N VAL A 387 21.54 -1.48 25.19
CA VAL A 387 21.08 -0.14 24.81
C VAL A 387 22.22 0.65 24.22
N SER A 388 22.01 1.26 23.05
CA SER A 388 22.98 2.06 22.30
C SER A 388 22.41 3.37 21.83
N VAL A 389 23.27 4.38 21.70
CA VAL A 389 22.95 5.66 21.06
C VAL A 389 23.06 5.49 19.54
N ILE A 390 22.14 6.08 18.81
CA ILE A 390 22.20 6.27 17.35
C ILE A 390 22.21 7.76 17.02
N SER A 391 22.45 8.10 15.73
CA SER A 391 22.46 9.49 15.25
C SER A 391 21.19 10.23 15.64
N ASP A 392 21.34 11.50 16.03
CA ASP A 392 20.23 12.36 16.42
C ASP A 392 19.19 12.48 15.31
N TRP A 393 17.92 12.57 15.70
CA TRP A 393 16.85 12.86 14.78
C TRP A 393 16.91 14.34 14.39
N GLN A 394 16.77 14.64 13.11
CA GLN A 394 16.96 15.99 12.60
C GLN A 394 15.81 16.94 12.97
N ASP A 395 14.61 16.39 13.19
CA ASP A 395 13.47 17.19 13.61
C ASP A 395 13.30 17.16 15.12
N VAL A 396 12.96 18.33 15.71
CA VAL A 396 12.80 18.46 17.15
C VAL A 396 11.37 18.09 17.55
N GLN A 397 11.25 17.03 18.35
CA GLN A 397 9.96 16.54 18.84
C GLN A 397 9.70 16.97 20.29
N ARG A 398 8.42 17.20 20.59
CA ARG A 398 7.99 17.56 21.94
C ARG A 398 7.85 16.34 22.83
N GLN A 399 7.29 15.26 22.31
CA GLN A 399 7.02 14.02 23.04
C GLN A 399 8.04 12.95 22.70
N THR A 400 8.43 12.18 23.71
CA THR A 400 9.21 10.96 23.54
C THR A 400 8.33 9.87 22.92
N GLU A 401 8.89 9.15 21.96
CA GLU A 401 8.25 8.02 21.29
C GLU A 401 9.00 6.72 21.57
N ILE A 402 8.25 5.63 21.75
CA ILE A 402 8.77 4.27 21.82
C ILE A 402 8.32 3.56 20.57
N ILE A 403 9.21 3.46 19.60
CA ILE A 403 8.92 2.91 18.28
C ILE A 403 9.06 1.39 18.33
N VAL A 404 7.98 0.69 17.98
CA VAL A 404 7.87 -0.78 17.98
C VAL A 404 8.02 -1.29 16.55
N GLN A 405 9.23 -1.28 16.03
CA GLN A 405 9.49 -1.61 14.63
C GLN A 405 9.43 -3.12 14.30
N ARG A 406 9.58 -4.01 15.29
CA ARG A 406 9.64 -5.48 15.09
C ARG A 406 8.58 -6.26 15.89
N GLY A 407 7.51 -5.63 16.31
CA GLY A 407 6.35 -6.27 16.92
C GLY A 407 6.54 -6.78 18.36
N ASP A 408 7.53 -6.29 19.11
CA ASP A 408 7.74 -6.63 20.52
C ASP A 408 6.89 -5.72 21.45
N PHE A 409 5.57 -5.76 21.29
CA PHE A 409 4.59 -4.86 21.94
C PHE A 409 4.61 -4.91 23.46
N GLN A 410 4.66 -6.14 24.04
CA GLN A 410 4.67 -6.29 25.49
C GLN A 410 5.93 -5.67 26.08
N ALA A 411 7.08 -5.91 25.46
CA ALA A 411 8.34 -5.34 25.92
C ALA A 411 8.36 -3.80 25.76
N ALA A 412 7.71 -3.25 24.73
CA ALA A 412 7.55 -1.81 24.57
C ALA A 412 6.68 -1.21 25.69
N ALA A 413 5.58 -1.88 26.05
CA ALA A 413 4.74 -1.48 27.18
C ALA A 413 5.50 -1.54 28.52
N ASP A 414 6.35 -2.54 28.70
CA ASP A 414 7.21 -2.64 29.89
C ASP A 414 8.30 -1.56 29.88
N LEU A 415 8.88 -1.26 28.72
CA LEU A 415 9.81 -0.15 28.56
C LEU A 415 9.15 1.21 28.88
N GLN A 416 7.91 1.43 28.43
CA GLN A 416 7.16 2.64 28.78
C GLN A 416 7.00 2.81 30.29
N LYS A 417 6.70 1.74 31.01
CA LYS A 417 6.62 1.74 32.49
C LYS A 417 7.95 2.09 33.13
N VAL A 418 9.06 1.53 32.61
CA VAL A 418 10.43 1.79 33.09
C VAL A 418 10.82 3.24 32.86
N LEU A 419 10.45 3.82 31.72
CA LEU A 419 10.71 5.23 31.40
C LEU A 419 9.84 6.20 32.20
N GLY A 420 8.60 5.79 32.49
CA GLY A 420 7.57 6.65 33.09
C GLY A 420 6.98 7.68 32.13
N LEU A 421 7.34 7.65 30.86
CA LEU A 421 6.89 8.54 29.79
C LEU A 421 7.02 7.87 28.42
N GLY A 422 6.62 8.57 27.37
CA GLY A 422 6.72 8.14 25.98
C GLY A 422 5.42 7.59 25.44
N LYS A 423 5.12 7.90 24.19
CA LYS A 423 4.02 7.34 23.41
C LYS A 423 4.52 6.12 22.66
N MET A 424 3.78 5.02 22.70
CA MET A 424 4.09 3.87 21.82
C MET A 424 3.70 4.20 20.39
N GLU A 425 4.66 4.04 19.48
CA GLU A 425 4.46 4.24 18.06
C GLU A 425 4.75 2.93 17.31
N TYR A 426 3.77 2.47 16.54
CA TYR A 426 3.85 1.22 15.77
C TYR A 426 4.31 1.53 14.35
N ALA A 427 5.59 1.82 14.22
CA ALA A 427 6.19 2.30 12.99
C ALA A 427 7.48 1.54 12.67
N SER A 428 7.86 1.51 11.41
CA SER A 428 9.17 0.99 10.97
C SER A 428 10.26 2.07 10.87
N THR A 429 9.98 3.27 11.38
CA THR A 429 10.87 4.45 11.32
C THR A 429 11.97 4.45 12.39
N GLY A 430 12.02 3.43 13.25
CA GLY A 430 13.08 3.25 14.24
C GLY A 430 14.37 2.67 13.66
N ASP A 431 15.36 2.44 14.53
CA ASP A 431 16.62 1.80 14.14
C ASP A 431 16.41 0.36 13.68
N LEU A 432 16.93 0.06 12.50
CA LEU A 432 16.70 -1.22 11.82
C LEU A 432 17.47 -2.38 12.46
N ASN A 433 18.51 -2.10 13.23
CA ASN A 433 19.32 -3.10 13.93
C ASN A 433 18.80 -3.40 15.34
N SER A 434 17.79 -2.64 15.81
CA SER A 434 17.20 -2.79 17.13
C SER A 434 15.77 -3.31 17.07
N GLN A 435 15.26 -3.89 18.15
CA GLN A 435 13.88 -4.31 18.28
C GLN A 435 12.97 -3.14 18.67
N LEU A 436 13.47 -2.23 19.47
CA LEU A 436 12.78 -1.00 19.89
C LEU A 436 13.66 0.20 19.66
N THR A 437 13.07 1.34 19.39
CA THR A 437 13.77 2.64 19.35
C THR A 437 13.08 3.62 20.26
N ILE A 438 13.84 4.27 21.12
CA ILE A 438 13.37 5.40 21.93
C ILE A 438 13.81 6.67 21.21
N ARG A 439 12.86 7.43 20.66
CA ARG A 439 13.09 8.78 20.13
C ARG A 439 12.75 9.79 21.20
N VAL A 440 13.78 10.35 21.82
CA VAL A 440 13.66 11.14 23.03
C VAL A 440 13.23 12.58 22.69
N GLY A 441 12.06 13.00 23.13
CA GLY A 441 11.54 14.36 22.97
C GLY A 441 11.93 15.30 24.13
N LYS A 442 11.43 16.55 24.06
CA LYS A 442 11.65 17.58 25.09
C LYS A 442 11.04 17.22 26.46
N ASP A 443 9.98 16.42 26.47
CA ASP A 443 9.29 15.98 27.69
C ASP A 443 10.19 15.20 28.65
N TRP A 444 11.27 14.59 28.15
CA TRP A 444 12.25 13.93 29.01
C TRP A 444 12.96 14.90 29.96
N SER A 445 13.38 16.07 29.48
CA SER A 445 14.07 17.09 30.27
C SER A 445 13.13 17.79 31.24
N GLU A 446 11.85 17.97 30.88
CA GLU A 446 10.82 18.55 31.71
C GLU A 446 10.48 17.68 32.94
N GLN A 447 10.53 16.35 32.82
CA GLN A 447 10.25 15.42 33.94
C GLN A 447 11.47 15.07 34.79
N THR A 448 12.67 15.31 34.28
CA THR A 448 13.92 15.06 35.02
C THR A 448 14.64 16.40 35.21
N PRO A 449 14.20 17.25 36.15
CA PRO A 449 14.91 18.49 36.40
C PRO A 449 16.37 18.16 36.70
N LEU A 450 17.28 18.88 36.05
CA LEU A 450 18.70 18.82 36.31
C LEU A 450 18.93 19.02 37.81
N SER A 451 19.26 17.96 38.55
CA SER A 451 19.91 18.13 39.83
C SER A 451 21.22 18.85 39.51
N SER A 452 21.23 20.16 39.74
CA SER A 452 22.42 20.99 39.74
C SER A 452 23.38 20.43 40.80
N ASN A 453 24.43 19.77 40.35
CA ASN A 453 25.71 19.64 41.03
C ASN A 453 26.84 19.87 40.03
#